data_20b8c6c6b869a6bdb6ec71a2627c7170
#
_entry.id   20b8c6c6b869a6bdb6ec71a2627c7170
#
_cell.length_a   1.000
_cell.length_b   1.000
_cell.length_c   1.000
_cell.angle_alpha   90.00
_cell.angle_beta   90.00
_cell.angle_gamma   90.00
#
_symmetry.space_group_name_H-M   'P 1'
#
loop_
_entity.id
_entity.type
_entity.pdbx_description
1 polymer ?
#
loop_
_entity_poly.entity_id
_entity_poly.type
_entity_poly.pdbx_seq_one_letter_code
_entity_poly.pdbx_strand_id
1 'polypeptide(L)'
;MITSFIEKPNASLLPEWTSEVSEESKAEGKHYLASMGIYIFNRELLIELMSNQDTKDFGKEIIPQAIGKQKILSYQYEGYWTDIGNIDSFFEANLGLTDDIPKFNLFDNSSKIYTRARVLPPSKITGATTIDKSVVAEGCIINGAQIEHSVVGIRSRVGFGSTITNSYLMGNDYYQNLEEIRHNTEINIINVGIGDRCFINHTIVDKNCRIGNDVRLNGGSHLEDTNTKLYTIKDGIIVVKKGAILPDGFTI
;
A
#
# COMPACT_ATOMS: atom_id res chain seq x y z
N MET A 1 7.26 -2.23 -32.42
CA MET A 1 5.89 -2.74 -32.60
C MET A 1 5.79 -4.07 -31.87
N ILE A 2 4.71 -4.33 -31.14
CA ILE A 2 4.52 -5.59 -30.40
C ILE A 2 4.09 -6.65 -31.42
N THR A 3 4.81 -7.76 -31.44
CA THR A 3 4.54 -8.91 -32.32
C THR A 3 4.01 -10.12 -31.56
N SER A 4 4.24 -10.16 -30.25
CA SER A 4 3.78 -11.23 -29.36
C SER A 4 3.55 -10.67 -27.95
N PHE A 5 2.63 -11.27 -27.21
CA PHE A 5 2.30 -10.91 -25.85
C PHE A 5 1.76 -12.14 -25.10
N ILE A 6 2.22 -12.35 -23.88
CA ILE A 6 1.75 -13.42 -23.02
C ILE A 6 1.51 -12.89 -21.62
N GLU A 7 0.37 -13.18 -21.04
CA GLU A 7 0.00 -12.76 -19.70
C GLU A 7 0.42 -13.84 -18.68
N LYS A 8 1.25 -13.44 -17.72
CA LYS A 8 1.72 -14.28 -16.60
C LYS A 8 2.22 -15.65 -17.04
N PRO A 9 3.27 -15.73 -17.91
CA PRO A 9 3.78 -17.01 -18.39
C PRO A 9 4.34 -17.84 -17.24
N ASN A 10 4.24 -19.16 -17.36
CA ASN A 10 4.95 -20.06 -16.45
C ASN A 10 6.45 -19.90 -16.59
N ALA A 11 7.19 -20.11 -15.50
CA ALA A 11 8.64 -19.96 -15.48
C ALA A 11 9.37 -20.76 -16.56
N SER A 12 8.83 -21.93 -16.94
CA SER A 12 9.37 -22.79 -18.01
C SER A 12 9.29 -22.17 -19.41
N LEU A 13 8.39 -21.21 -19.63
CA LEU A 13 8.23 -20.53 -20.92
C LEU A 13 9.09 -19.27 -21.04
N LEU A 14 9.56 -18.72 -19.93
CA LEU A 14 10.30 -17.46 -19.91
C LEU A 14 11.52 -17.43 -20.84
N PRO A 15 12.35 -18.50 -20.96
CA PRO A 15 13.51 -18.47 -21.85
C PRO A 15 13.19 -18.20 -23.33
N GLU A 16 11.97 -18.56 -23.77
CA GLU A 16 11.50 -18.35 -25.15
C GLU A 16 10.95 -16.93 -25.39
N TRP A 17 10.75 -16.14 -24.31
CA TRP A 17 10.10 -14.83 -24.33
C TRP A 17 11.03 -13.67 -24.01
N THR A 18 12.34 -13.85 -24.22
CA THR A 18 13.30 -12.76 -24.05
C THR A 18 12.99 -11.59 -24.98
N SER A 19 13.21 -10.38 -24.48
CA SER A 19 12.94 -9.13 -25.19
C SER A 19 14.25 -8.44 -25.59
N GLU A 20 14.19 -7.62 -26.64
CA GLU A 20 15.27 -6.69 -26.94
C GLU A 20 15.27 -5.57 -25.89
N VAL A 21 16.25 -5.58 -25.02
CA VAL A 21 16.45 -4.59 -23.96
C VAL A 21 17.86 -3.98 -24.08
N SER A 22 18.10 -2.87 -23.38
CA SER A 22 19.44 -2.23 -23.39
C SER A 22 20.53 -3.13 -22.80
N GLU A 23 21.78 -2.91 -23.14
CA GLU A 23 22.90 -3.68 -22.61
C GLU A 23 23.05 -3.49 -21.09
N GLU A 24 22.71 -2.31 -20.56
CA GLU A 24 22.65 -2.04 -19.12
C GLU A 24 21.60 -2.94 -18.45
N SER A 25 20.40 -3.01 -19.01
CA SER A 25 19.33 -3.88 -18.49
C SER A 25 19.71 -5.36 -18.52
N LYS A 26 20.38 -5.81 -19.59
CA LYS A 26 20.89 -7.19 -19.67
C LYS A 26 21.95 -7.48 -18.60
N ALA A 27 22.86 -6.53 -18.35
CA ALA A 27 23.87 -6.66 -17.30
C ALA A 27 23.25 -6.77 -15.90
N GLU A 28 22.08 -6.16 -15.67
CA GLU A 28 21.29 -6.25 -14.45
C GLU A 28 20.39 -7.51 -14.39
N GLY A 29 20.46 -8.38 -15.40
CA GLY A 29 19.62 -9.59 -15.47
C GLY A 29 18.19 -9.33 -15.90
N LYS A 30 17.87 -8.15 -16.43
CA LYS A 30 16.52 -7.76 -16.91
C LYS A 30 16.39 -8.16 -18.39
N HIS A 31 15.89 -9.35 -18.65
CA HIS A 31 15.79 -9.92 -20.00
C HIS A 31 14.38 -9.85 -20.60
N TYR A 32 13.40 -9.36 -19.84
CA TYR A 32 11.99 -9.37 -20.22
C TYR A 32 11.37 -7.99 -20.13
N LEU A 33 10.54 -7.62 -21.12
CA LEU A 33 9.66 -6.46 -21.02
C LEU A 33 8.35 -6.89 -20.40
N ALA A 34 8.05 -6.40 -19.21
CA ALA A 34 6.80 -6.64 -18.53
C ALA A 34 5.76 -5.56 -18.83
N SER A 35 4.51 -5.93 -18.97
CA SER A 35 3.42 -4.96 -19.09
C SER A 35 3.17 -4.29 -17.74
N MET A 36 3.16 -2.96 -17.73
CA MET A 36 2.81 -2.15 -16.55
C MET A 36 1.29 -2.04 -16.36
N GLY A 37 0.47 -2.64 -17.23
CA GLY A 37 -0.99 -2.52 -17.17
C GLY A 37 -1.52 -1.15 -17.56
N ILE A 38 -0.70 -0.30 -18.21
CA ILE A 38 -1.08 1.05 -18.63
C ILE A 38 -1.18 1.07 -20.14
N TYR A 39 -2.37 1.40 -20.66
CA TYR A 39 -2.66 1.36 -22.09
C TYR A 39 -3.27 2.68 -22.58
N ILE A 40 -2.89 3.07 -23.79
CA ILE A 40 -3.49 4.21 -24.49
C ILE A 40 -4.10 3.67 -25.79
N PHE A 41 -5.38 3.89 -25.97
CA PHE A 41 -6.13 3.45 -27.14
C PHE A 41 -6.68 4.63 -27.95
N ASN A 42 -6.79 4.43 -29.25
CA ASN A 42 -7.76 5.20 -30.02
C ASN A 42 -9.16 4.89 -29.49
N ARG A 43 -9.98 5.93 -29.25
CA ARG A 43 -11.31 5.78 -28.64
C ARG A 43 -12.23 4.85 -29.43
N GLU A 44 -12.26 4.99 -30.75
CA GLU A 44 -13.15 4.20 -31.60
C GLU A 44 -12.75 2.72 -31.59
N LEU A 45 -11.44 2.47 -31.70
CA LEU A 45 -10.89 1.12 -31.60
C LEU A 45 -11.18 0.48 -30.24
N LEU A 46 -11.06 1.22 -29.15
CA LEU A 46 -11.37 0.69 -27.82
C LEU A 46 -12.85 0.28 -27.71
N ILE A 47 -13.76 1.11 -28.24
CA ILE A 47 -15.19 0.80 -28.25
C ILE A 47 -15.45 -0.47 -29.07
N GLU A 48 -14.82 -0.60 -30.24
CA GLU A 48 -14.93 -1.80 -31.08
C GLU A 48 -14.46 -3.05 -30.36
N LEU A 49 -13.26 -3.02 -29.78
CA LEU A 49 -12.66 -4.15 -29.07
C LEU A 49 -13.49 -4.57 -27.83
N MET A 50 -14.10 -3.61 -27.13
CA MET A 50 -14.93 -3.86 -25.94
C MET A 50 -16.40 -4.15 -26.26
N SER A 51 -16.82 -4.04 -27.51
CA SER A 51 -18.19 -4.39 -27.93
C SER A 51 -18.45 -5.89 -27.90
N ASN A 52 -17.40 -6.69 -27.88
CA ASN A 52 -17.51 -8.13 -27.67
C ASN A 52 -17.70 -8.40 -26.16
N GLN A 53 -18.90 -8.84 -25.77
CA GLN A 53 -19.26 -9.09 -24.37
C GLN A 53 -18.48 -10.24 -23.71
N ASP A 54 -17.79 -11.06 -24.49
CA ASP A 54 -17.01 -12.20 -24.01
C ASP A 54 -15.59 -11.80 -23.59
N THR A 55 -15.10 -10.58 -23.98
CA THR A 55 -13.79 -10.09 -23.61
C THR A 55 -13.83 -9.31 -22.30
N LYS A 56 -13.04 -9.74 -21.31
CA LYS A 56 -13.03 -9.19 -19.94
C LYS A 56 -11.64 -8.76 -19.46
N ASP A 57 -10.59 -9.18 -20.12
CA ASP A 57 -9.20 -8.99 -19.68
C ASP A 57 -8.34 -8.42 -20.81
N PHE A 58 -7.67 -7.29 -20.55
CA PHE A 58 -6.81 -6.64 -21.54
C PHE A 58 -5.59 -7.50 -21.88
N GLY A 59 -4.95 -8.10 -20.90
CA GLY A 59 -3.71 -8.85 -21.08
C GLY A 59 -3.93 -10.23 -21.68
N LYS A 60 -5.01 -10.92 -21.28
CA LYS A 60 -5.29 -12.28 -21.75
C LYS A 60 -6.02 -12.34 -23.08
N GLU A 61 -6.85 -11.33 -23.37
CA GLU A 61 -7.81 -11.43 -24.47
C GLU A 61 -7.66 -10.27 -25.46
N ILE A 62 -7.78 -9.03 -25.02
CA ILE A 62 -7.88 -7.86 -25.91
C ILE A 62 -6.55 -7.63 -26.65
N ILE A 63 -5.43 -7.55 -25.93
CA ILE A 63 -4.12 -7.28 -26.53
C ILE A 63 -3.70 -8.43 -27.46
N PRO A 64 -3.73 -9.72 -27.04
CA PRO A 64 -3.38 -10.84 -27.94
C PRO A 64 -4.24 -10.91 -29.20
N GLN A 65 -5.56 -10.67 -29.10
CA GLN A 65 -6.46 -10.68 -30.27
C GLN A 65 -6.23 -9.50 -31.25
N ALA A 66 -5.71 -8.40 -30.74
CA ALA A 66 -5.41 -7.22 -31.55
C ALA A 66 -4.04 -7.30 -32.25
N ILE A 67 -3.12 -8.15 -31.78
CA ILE A 67 -1.81 -8.38 -32.43
C ILE A 67 -2.01 -8.93 -33.83
N GLY A 68 -1.30 -8.36 -34.79
CA GLY A 68 -1.41 -8.72 -36.20
C GLY A 68 -2.60 -8.08 -36.94
N LYS A 69 -3.60 -7.57 -36.22
CA LYS A 69 -4.74 -6.85 -36.81
C LYS A 69 -4.63 -5.34 -36.64
N GLN A 70 -4.04 -4.90 -35.54
CA GLN A 70 -3.91 -3.51 -35.17
C GLN A 70 -2.45 -3.13 -34.97
N LYS A 71 -2.14 -1.82 -35.09
CA LYS A 71 -0.81 -1.28 -34.82
C LYS A 71 -0.64 -1.10 -33.31
N ILE A 72 0.10 -1.99 -32.66
CA ILE A 72 0.38 -1.95 -31.24
C ILE A 72 1.85 -1.59 -31.01
N LEU A 73 2.08 -0.54 -30.25
CA LEU A 73 3.41 -0.05 -29.90
C LEU A 73 3.67 -0.25 -28.41
N SER A 74 4.90 -0.61 -28.06
CA SER A 74 5.38 -0.54 -26.68
C SER A 74 6.08 0.79 -26.43
N TYR A 75 5.84 1.36 -25.25
CA TYR A 75 6.66 2.41 -24.68
C TYR A 75 7.50 1.77 -23.57
N GLN A 76 8.82 1.75 -23.78
CA GLN A 76 9.74 1.21 -22.77
C GLN A 76 10.01 2.32 -21.74
N TYR A 77 9.62 2.05 -20.50
CA TYR A 77 9.80 2.96 -19.37
C TYR A 77 10.95 2.44 -18.49
N GLU A 78 11.93 3.29 -18.23
CA GLU A 78 13.13 2.97 -17.46
C GLU A 78 13.12 3.61 -16.06
N GLY A 79 12.08 4.37 -15.71
CA GLY A 79 11.92 4.97 -14.40
C GLY A 79 11.48 3.97 -13.32
N TYR A 80 11.28 4.48 -12.11
CA TYR A 80 10.78 3.67 -11.00
C TYR A 80 9.37 3.17 -11.27
N TRP A 81 9.19 1.88 -11.24
CA TRP A 81 7.92 1.18 -11.29
C TRP A 81 8.00 -0.09 -10.45
N THR A 82 6.96 -0.38 -9.68
CA THR A 82 6.83 -1.63 -8.95
C THR A 82 5.39 -2.11 -8.99
N ASP A 83 5.21 -3.43 -9.10
CA ASP A 83 3.90 -4.07 -8.97
C ASP A 83 3.58 -4.27 -7.49
N ILE A 84 2.47 -3.69 -7.05
CA ILE A 84 1.97 -3.82 -5.67
C ILE A 84 0.85 -4.87 -5.55
N GLY A 85 0.93 -5.92 -6.36
CA GLY A 85 -0.07 -6.98 -6.44
C GLY A 85 -0.12 -7.94 -5.24
N ASN A 86 0.81 -7.84 -4.30
CA ASN A 86 0.83 -8.62 -3.06
C ASN A 86 1.09 -7.73 -1.84
N ILE A 87 0.94 -8.31 -0.63
CA ILE A 87 1.08 -7.57 0.64
C ILE A 87 2.51 -7.08 0.83
N ASP A 88 3.50 -7.90 0.52
CA ASP A 88 4.91 -7.58 0.67
C ASP A 88 5.31 -6.39 -0.19
N SER A 89 5.11 -6.45 -1.50
CA SER A 89 5.44 -5.34 -2.40
C SER A 89 4.66 -4.06 -2.10
N PHE A 90 3.40 -4.17 -1.66
CA PHE A 90 2.63 -3.02 -1.18
C PHE A 90 3.25 -2.41 0.08
N PHE A 91 3.66 -3.23 1.04
CA PHE A 91 4.29 -2.81 2.28
C PHE A 91 5.62 -2.10 2.02
N GLU A 92 6.51 -2.75 1.28
CA GLU A 92 7.82 -2.21 0.90
C GLU A 92 7.72 -0.90 0.11
N ALA A 93 6.79 -0.81 -0.85
CA ALA A 93 6.59 0.41 -1.63
C ALA A 93 6.14 1.61 -0.76
N ASN A 94 5.33 1.35 0.28
CA ASN A 94 4.93 2.40 1.22
C ASN A 94 6.04 2.77 2.20
N LEU A 95 6.74 1.81 2.78
CA LEU A 95 7.85 2.10 3.70
C LEU A 95 9.03 2.75 2.98
N GLY A 96 9.31 2.40 1.74
CA GLY A 96 10.33 3.04 0.93
C GLY A 96 10.13 4.56 0.73
N LEU A 97 8.94 5.11 1.02
CA LEU A 97 8.71 6.56 1.05
C LEU A 97 9.40 7.23 2.25
N THR A 98 9.80 6.47 3.25
CA THR A 98 10.46 6.94 4.48
C THR A 98 11.99 6.91 4.40
N ASP A 99 12.55 6.37 3.32
CA ASP A 99 13.98 6.34 3.08
C ASP A 99 14.56 7.75 2.97
N ASP A 100 15.82 7.93 3.34
CA ASP A 100 16.53 9.22 3.21
C ASP A 100 16.56 9.69 1.74
N ILE A 101 16.68 8.75 0.80
CA ILE A 101 16.56 9.00 -0.64
C ILE A 101 15.55 7.98 -1.21
N PRO A 102 14.25 8.32 -1.20
CA PRO A 102 13.22 7.40 -1.66
C PRO A 102 13.29 7.20 -3.18
N LYS A 103 13.03 5.98 -3.64
CA LYS A 103 12.94 5.66 -5.07
C LYS A 103 11.83 6.45 -5.78
N PHE A 104 10.78 6.80 -5.04
CA PHE A 104 9.70 7.68 -5.48
C PHE A 104 9.61 8.91 -4.58
N ASN A 105 9.87 10.09 -5.15
CA ASN A 105 9.85 11.34 -4.40
C ASN A 105 8.47 11.99 -4.38
N LEU A 106 7.82 12.03 -3.22
CA LEU A 106 6.53 12.72 -3.03
C LEU A 106 6.64 14.25 -3.13
N PHE A 107 7.84 14.81 -2.94
CA PHE A 107 8.09 16.24 -2.85
C PHE A 107 8.58 16.86 -4.18
N ASP A 108 8.39 16.14 -5.30
CA ASP A 108 8.74 16.65 -6.63
C ASP A 108 7.68 17.64 -7.14
N ASN A 109 8.08 18.91 -7.27
CA ASN A 109 7.22 19.95 -7.80
C ASN A 109 6.98 19.86 -9.31
N SER A 110 7.85 19.16 -10.05
CA SER A 110 7.72 19.00 -11.50
C SER A 110 6.66 17.96 -11.89
N SER A 111 6.38 17.02 -10.99
CA SER A 111 5.50 15.87 -11.21
C SER A 111 4.43 15.76 -10.13
N LYS A 112 3.53 16.73 -10.08
CA LYS A 112 2.47 16.79 -9.07
C LYS A 112 1.51 15.63 -9.18
N ILE A 113 1.20 15.00 -8.03
CA ILE A 113 0.16 13.99 -7.94
C ILE A 113 -1.19 14.67 -7.81
N TYR A 114 -2.04 14.53 -8.84
CA TYR A 114 -3.40 15.06 -8.82
C TYR A 114 -4.33 14.08 -8.10
N THR A 115 -4.75 14.44 -6.91
CA THR A 115 -5.68 13.66 -6.10
C THR A 115 -6.71 14.57 -5.44
N ARG A 116 -7.75 13.98 -4.85
CA ARG A 116 -8.77 14.75 -4.12
C ARG A 116 -8.17 15.38 -2.86
N ALA A 117 -8.09 16.69 -2.82
CA ALA A 117 -7.71 17.43 -1.62
C ALA A 117 -8.71 17.14 -0.48
N ARG A 118 -8.22 16.76 0.69
CA ARG A 118 -9.06 16.40 1.84
C ARG A 118 -9.37 17.57 2.75
N VAL A 119 -8.67 18.67 2.63
CA VAL A 119 -8.84 19.88 3.48
C VAL A 119 -8.92 19.49 4.96
N LEU A 120 -7.83 18.90 5.48
CA LEU A 120 -7.74 18.47 6.87
C LEU A 120 -6.93 19.48 7.68
N PRO A 121 -7.14 19.55 9.02
CA PRO A 121 -6.28 20.34 9.87
C PRO A 121 -4.86 19.79 9.90
N PRO A 122 -3.85 20.58 10.27
CA PRO A 122 -2.51 20.09 10.55
C PRO A 122 -2.53 18.96 11.58
N SER A 123 -1.54 18.05 11.50
CA SER A 123 -1.38 17.00 12.50
C SER A 123 -0.95 17.56 13.84
N LYS A 124 -1.59 17.12 14.92
CA LYS A 124 -1.30 17.48 16.31
C LYS A 124 -0.43 16.40 16.95
N ILE A 125 0.79 16.76 17.34
CA ILE A 125 1.75 15.87 18.01
C ILE A 125 1.97 16.37 19.42
N THR A 126 1.85 15.50 20.42
CA THR A 126 1.95 15.79 21.84
C THR A 126 2.72 14.68 22.58
N GLY A 127 2.93 14.84 23.88
CA GLY A 127 3.47 13.76 24.73
C GLY A 127 4.96 13.47 24.54
N ALA A 128 5.75 14.43 24.03
CA ALA A 128 7.18 14.25 23.75
C ALA A 128 7.44 13.09 22.74
N THR A 129 6.51 12.90 21.80
CA THR A 129 6.65 11.86 20.75
C THR A 129 7.92 12.08 19.93
N THR A 130 8.75 11.05 19.81
CA THR A 130 9.86 11.04 18.88
C THR A 130 9.37 10.52 17.53
N ILE A 131 9.67 11.25 16.45
CA ILE A 131 9.35 10.83 15.07
C ILE A 131 10.66 10.84 14.28
N ASP A 132 11.01 9.69 13.70
CA ASP A 132 12.18 9.53 12.86
C ASP A 132 11.85 8.72 11.60
N LYS A 133 12.46 9.07 10.47
CA LYS A 133 12.29 8.39 9.17
C LYS A 133 10.82 8.03 8.88
N SER A 134 9.91 8.97 9.03
CA SER A 134 8.48 8.69 8.93
C SER A 134 7.73 9.72 8.13
N VAL A 135 6.69 9.29 7.43
CA VAL A 135 5.77 10.16 6.70
C VAL A 135 4.45 10.25 7.48
N VAL A 136 4.07 11.44 7.91
CA VAL A 136 2.83 11.68 8.67
C VAL A 136 1.89 12.56 7.86
N ALA A 137 0.73 12.01 7.52
CA ALA A 137 -0.30 12.72 6.78
C ALA A 137 -1.08 13.72 7.65
N GLU A 138 -1.89 14.56 6.99
CA GLU A 138 -2.70 15.59 7.64
C GLU A 138 -3.77 15.02 8.59
N GLY A 139 -4.15 15.81 9.59
CA GLY A 139 -5.28 15.54 10.48
C GLY A 139 -5.03 14.47 11.54
N CYS A 140 -3.78 14.05 11.76
CA CYS A 140 -3.45 13.08 12.80
C CYS A 140 -3.45 13.70 14.20
N ILE A 141 -3.75 12.88 15.22
CA ILE A 141 -3.63 13.21 16.64
C ILE A 141 -2.72 12.16 17.27
N ILE A 142 -1.48 12.54 17.55
CA ILE A 142 -0.44 11.62 18.00
C ILE A 142 0.01 12.01 19.39
N ASN A 143 -0.08 11.08 20.32
CA ASN A 143 0.41 11.20 21.69
C ASN A 143 1.30 9.98 22.05
N GLY A 144 1.97 9.40 21.08
CA GLY A 144 2.81 8.22 21.22
C GLY A 144 4.13 8.47 21.94
N ALA A 145 4.89 7.42 22.15
CA ALA A 145 6.28 7.52 22.59
C ALA A 145 7.23 7.64 21.40
N GLN A 146 7.06 6.80 20.38
CA GLN A 146 7.95 6.72 19.23
C GLN A 146 7.18 6.34 17.96
N ILE A 147 7.54 6.97 16.85
CA ILE A 147 7.16 6.56 15.50
C ILE A 147 8.43 6.55 14.66
N GLU A 148 8.81 5.38 14.13
CA GLU A 148 10.04 5.20 13.39
C GLU A 148 9.81 4.36 12.15
N HIS A 149 10.45 4.76 11.03
CA HIS A 149 10.37 4.06 9.74
C HIS A 149 8.93 3.64 9.42
N SER A 150 8.00 4.60 9.45
CA SER A 150 6.57 4.31 9.38
C SER A 150 5.81 5.35 8.56
N VAL A 151 4.74 4.91 7.93
CA VAL A 151 3.81 5.81 7.23
C VAL A 151 2.51 5.89 8.04
N VAL A 152 2.13 7.11 8.41
CA VAL A 152 0.93 7.39 9.22
C VAL A 152 -0.09 8.13 8.36
N GLY A 153 -1.14 7.42 7.95
CA GLY A 153 -2.21 7.92 7.09
C GLY A 153 -3.12 8.94 7.79
N ILE A 154 -3.94 9.60 6.99
CA ILE A 154 -4.82 10.70 7.42
C ILE A 154 -5.70 10.34 8.63
N ARG A 155 -5.94 11.32 9.53
CA ARG A 155 -6.82 11.18 10.71
C ARG A 155 -6.42 10.06 11.67
N SER A 156 -5.19 9.57 11.61
CA SER A 156 -4.73 8.58 12.58
C SER A 156 -4.75 9.14 14.00
N ARG A 157 -5.20 8.31 14.95
CA ARG A 157 -5.03 8.57 16.39
C ARG A 157 -4.06 7.55 16.95
N VAL A 158 -3.09 8.03 17.71
CA VAL A 158 -2.12 7.19 18.41
C VAL A 158 -2.13 7.62 19.87
N GLY A 159 -2.45 6.67 20.76
CA GLY A 159 -2.57 6.88 22.19
C GLY A 159 -1.24 7.04 22.91
N PHE A 160 -1.32 7.42 24.19
CA PHE A 160 -0.16 7.73 25.02
C PHE A 160 0.80 6.54 25.14
N GLY A 161 2.09 6.83 25.01
CA GLY A 161 3.15 5.83 25.26
C GLY A 161 3.23 4.71 24.21
N SER A 162 2.46 4.81 23.11
CA SER A 162 2.49 3.78 22.06
C SER A 162 3.69 3.94 21.14
N THR A 163 4.30 2.83 20.75
CA THR A 163 5.44 2.74 19.85
C THR A 163 5.01 2.11 18.53
N ILE A 164 5.36 2.74 17.42
CA ILE A 164 5.06 2.27 16.08
C ILE A 164 6.35 2.26 15.29
N THR A 165 6.75 1.09 14.81
CA THR A 165 7.98 0.92 14.04
C THR A 165 7.72 0.08 12.79
N ASN A 166 8.45 0.37 11.70
CA ASN A 166 8.36 -0.40 10.47
C ASN A 166 6.92 -0.70 10.06
N SER A 167 6.02 0.27 10.08
CA SER A 167 4.59 0.01 9.97
C SER A 167 3.86 1.01 9.08
N TYR A 168 2.77 0.55 8.48
CA TYR A 168 1.89 1.38 7.68
C TYR A 168 0.50 1.47 8.32
N LEU A 169 0.16 2.65 8.82
CA LEU A 169 -1.18 2.97 9.30
C LEU A 169 -1.96 3.67 8.18
N MET A 170 -3.00 3.04 7.65
CA MET A 170 -3.80 3.61 6.55
C MET A 170 -4.70 4.78 6.99
N GLY A 171 -4.83 4.98 8.31
CA GLY A 171 -5.59 6.10 8.89
C GLY A 171 -7.08 5.85 8.98
N ASN A 172 -7.86 6.93 9.01
CA ASN A 172 -9.30 6.85 9.20
C ASN A 172 -10.08 7.67 8.18
N ASP A 173 -11.29 7.23 7.86
CA ASP A 173 -12.16 7.93 6.93
C ASP A 173 -12.92 9.10 7.60
N TYR A 174 -13.02 9.09 8.93
CA TYR A 174 -13.74 10.07 9.73
C TYR A 174 -13.09 10.34 11.08
N TYR A 175 -13.51 11.40 11.77
CA TYR A 175 -13.21 11.64 13.18
C TYR A 175 -14.39 11.22 14.04
N GLN A 176 -14.13 10.61 15.18
CA GLN A 176 -15.11 10.56 16.25
C GLN A 176 -15.19 11.94 16.93
N ASN A 177 -16.38 12.41 17.25
CA ASN A 177 -16.53 13.63 18.03
C ASN A 177 -16.24 13.38 19.52
N LEU A 178 -16.07 14.47 20.29
CA LEU A 178 -15.68 14.37 21.70
C LEU A 178 -16.75 13.67 22.58
N GLU A 179 -18.02 13.82 22.24
CA GLU A 179 -19.12 13.16 22.97
C GLU A 179 -19.11 11.66 22.71
N GLU A 180 -18.92 11.23 21.46
CA GLU A 180 -18.75 9.81 21.13
C GLU A 180 -17.56 9.19 21.84
N ILE A 181 -16.40 9.88 21.85
CA ILE A 181 -15.20 9.38 22.51
C ILE A 181 -15.45 9.21 24.01
N ARG A 182 -16.10 10.20 24.65
CA ARG A 182 -16.44 10.15 26.08
C ARG A 182 -17.40 9.00 26.38
N HIS A 183 -18.49 8.94 25.62
CA HIS A 183 -19.51 7.89 25.77
C HIS A 183 -18.91 6.50 25.59
N ASN A 184 -18.11 6.29 24.53
CA ASN A 184 -17.44 5.00 24.31
C ASN A 184 -16.54 4.61 25.48
N THR A 185 -15.81 5.58 26.05
CA THR A 185 -14.96 5.34 27.22
C THR A 185 -15.79 4.95 28.44
N GLU A 186 -16.94 5.59 28.69
CA GLU A 186 -17.83 5.28 29.80
C GLU A 186 -18.43 3.87 29.71
N ILE A 187 -18.71 3.39 28.50
CA ILE A 187 -19.30 2.05 28.27
C ILE A 187 -18.28 1.01 27.82
N ASN A 188 -16.97 1.29 27.97
CA ASN A 188 -15.85 0.42 27.59
C ASN A 188 -15.86 -0.03 26.12
N ILE A 189 -16.24 0.84 25.20
CA ILE A 189 -16.08 0.63 23.77
C ILE A 189 -14.75 1.26 23.31
N ILE A 190 -13.96 0.48 22.59
CA ILE A 190 -12.67 0.92 22.05
C ILE A 190 -12.90 1.98 20.97
N ASN A 191 -12.23 3.13 21.12
CA ASN A 191 -12.31 4.21 20.15
C ASN A 191 -11.52 3.90 18.86
N VAL A 192 -11.83 4.62 17.79
CA VAL A 192 -11.12 4.48 16.51
C VAL A 192 -9.68 4.97 16.66
N GLY A 193 -8.75 4.19 16.14
CA GLY A 193 -7.32 4.45 16.19
C GLY A 193 -6.58 3.44 17.07
N ILE A 194 -5.42 3.82 17.54
CA ILE A 194 -4.52 3.02 18.37
C ILE A 194 -4.61 3.54 19.80
N GLY A 195 -4.88 2.65 20.75
CA GLY A 195 -4.94 2.93 22.18
C GLY A 195 -3.60 3.28 22.80
N ASP A 196 -3.56 3.29 24.12
CA ASP A 196 -2.37 3.64 24.90
C ASP A 196 -1.42 2.45 25.08
N ARG A 197 -0.13 2.71 25.20
CA ARG A 197 0.96 1.75 25.49
C ARG A 197 1.02 0.57 24.53
N CYS A 198 0.56 0.76 23.28
CA CYS A 198 0.65 -0.26 22.25
C CYS A 198 2.08 -0.36 21.70
N PHE A 199 2.42 -1.56 21.22
CA PHE A 199 3.63 -1.81 20.44
C PHE A 199 3.22 -2.41 19.09
N ILE A 200 3.52 -1.70 18.00
CA ILE A 200 3.15 -2.10 16.65
C ILE A 200 4.41 -2.08 15.79
N ASN A 201 4.81 -3.24 15.33
CA ASN A 201 5.99 -3.42 14.51
C ASN A 201 5.69 -4.32 13.32
N HIS A 202 6.24 -3.98 12.16
CA HIS A 202 6.14 -4.74 10.90
C HIS A 202 4.69 -5.10 10.56
N THR A 203 3.82 -4.06 10.61
CA THR A 203 2.37 -4.22 10.57
C THR A 203 1.73 -3.21 9.62
N ILE A 204 0.71 -3.65 8.89
CA ILE A 204 -0.24 -2.79 8.18
C ILE A 204 -1.51 -2.72 9.04
N VAL A 205 -1.93 -1.52 9.41
CA VAL A 205 -3.23 -1.29 10.05
C VAL A 205 -4.15 -0.62 9.04
N ASP A 206 -5.13 -1.37 8.55
CA ASP A 206 -6.11 -0.86 7.59
C ASP A 206 -7.04 0.16 8.25
N LYS A 207 -7.90 0.78 7.47
CA LYS A 207 -8.71 1.93 7.88
C LYS A 207 -9.75 1.62 8.95
N ASN A 208 -9.99 2.61 9.79
CA ASN A 208 -11.06 2.61 10.79
C ASN A 208 -10.94 1.50 11.85
N CYS A 209 -9.74 0.98 12.07
CA CYS A 209 -9.49 0.00 13.11
C CYS A 209 -9.64 0.61 14.50
N ARG A 210 -10.06 -0.23 15.46
CA ARG A 210 -10.19 0.08 16.89
C ARG A 210 -9.24 -0.81 17.65
N ILE A 211 -8.11 -0.28 18.02
CA ILE A 211 -7.05 -1.02 18.72
C ILE A 211 -7.04 -0.56 20.17
N GLY A 212 -7.29 -1.49 21.09
CA GLY A 212 -7.34 -1.24 22.52
C GLY A 212 -5.98 -0.83 23.10
N ASN A 213 -5.94 -0.71 24.41
CA ASN A 213 -4.71 -0.39 25.15
C ASN A 213 -3.83 -1.63 25.29
N ASP A 214 -2.52 -1.42 25.48
CA ASP A 214 -1.54 -2.49 25.75
C ASP A 214 -1.49 -3.58 24.67
N VAL A 215 -1.94 -3.29 23.45
CA VAL A 215 -1.89 -4.23 22.29
C VAL A 215 -0.46 -4.36 21.79
N ARG A 216 -0.06 -5.60 21.48
CA ARG A 216 1.27 -5.90 20.93
C ARG A 216 1.13 -6.66 19.61
N LEU A 217 1.54 -6.01 18.52
CA LEU A 217 1.63 -6.60 17.19
C LEU A 217 3.11 -6.59 16.79
N ASN A 218 3.72 -7.76 16.81
CA ASN A 218 5.15 -7.87 16.49
C ASN A 218 5.35 -8.78 15.28
N GLY A 219 5.18 -8.22 14.08
CA GLY A 219 5.42 -8.91 12.83
C GLY A 219 6.88 -9.31 12.64
N GLY A 220 7.11 -10.32 11.81
CA GLY A 220 8.42 -10.84 11.49
C GLY A 220 8.37 -12.28 10.97
N SER A 221 9.51 -12.78 10.49
CA SER A 221 9.65 -14.11 9.90
C SER A 221 9.38 -15.28 10.84
N HIS A 222 9.20 -15.01 12.14
CA HIS A 222 8.83 -16.00 13.14
C HIS A 222 7.33 -16.37 13.14
N LEU A 223 6.52 -15.59 12.39
CA LEU A 223 5.09 -15.81 12.30
C LEU A 223 4.72 -16.65 11.09
N GLU A 224 3.81 -17.59 11.29
CA GLU A 224 3.25 -18.38 10.20
C GLU A 224 2.11 -17.63 9.48
N ASP A 225 1.98 -17.87 8.17
CA ASP A 225 0.89 -17.32 7.38
C ASP A 225 -0.46 -17.73 7.98
N THR A 226 -1.31 -16.74 8.25
CA THR A 226 -2.58 -16.95 8.94
C THR A 226 -3.64 -16.00 8.39
N ASN A 227 -4.88 -16.44 8.34
CA ASN A 227 -6.00 -15.62 7.90
C ASN A 227 -7.21 -15.77 8.85
N THR A 228 -7.51 -14.72 9.60
CA THR A 228 -8.62 -14.65 10.55
C THR A 228 -9.66 -13.61 10.11
N LYS A 229 -10.72 -13.42 10.90
CA LYS A 229 -11.68 -12.32 10.65
C LYS A 229 -11.09 -10.95 10.95
N LEU A 230 -10.15 -10.84 11.91
CA LEU A 230 -9.61 -9.56 12.39
C LEU A 230 -8.30 -9.18 11.70
N TYR A 231 -7.48 -10.16 11.36
CA TYR A 231 -6.17 -9.94 10.77
C TYR A 231 -5.75 -11.07 9.83
N THR A 232 -4.76 -10.78 9.02
CA THR A 232 -4.02 -11.74 8.20
C THR A 232 -2.54 -11.57 8.49
N ILE A 233 -1.80 -12.67 8.53
CA ILE A 233 -0.34 -12.67 8.51
C ILE A 233 0.08 -13.25 7.17
N LYS A 234 0.94 -12.55 6.46
CA LYS A 234 1.49 -12.98 5.19
C LYS A 234 2.94 -12.56 5.09
N ASP A 235 3.82 -13.53 4.86
CA ASP A 235 5.27 -13.32 4.76
C ASP A 235 5.83 -12.55 5.98
N GLY A 236 5.29 -12.84 7.19
CA GLY A 236 5.65 -12.18 8.44
C GLY A 236 5.02 -10.80 8.66
N ILE A 237 4.32 -10.23 7.68
CA ILE A 237 3.62 -8.95 7.82
C ILE A 237 2.25 -9.19 8.43
N ILE A 238 1.96 -8.52 9.55
CA ILE A 238 0.63 -8.51 10.15
C ILE A 238 -0.22 -7.47 9.44
N VAL A 239 -1.40 -7.86 8.95
CA VAL A 239 -2.38 -6.95 8.35
C VAL A 239 -3.64 -6.96 9.21
N VAL A 240 -3.85 -5.91 9.99
CA VAL A 240 -5.11 -5.69 10.72
C VAL A 240 -6.17 -5.23 9.74
N LYS A 241 -7.25 -5.99 9.59
CA LYS A 241 -8.27 -5.76 8.55
C LYS A 241 -9.12 -4.53 8.86
N LYS A 242 -9.60 -3.87 7.80
CA LYS A 242 -10.44 -2.67 7.89
C LYS A 242 -11.58 -2.83 8.90
N GLY A 243 -11.67 -1.87 9.83
CA GLY A 243 -12.70 -1.85 10.86
C GLY A 243 -12.56 -2.92 11.94
N ALA A 244 -11.45 -3.67 11.97
CA ALA A 244 -11.23 -4.66 13.02
C ALA A 244 -11.14 -4.02 14.40
N ILE A 245 -11.62 -4.75 15.40
CA ILE A 245 -11.57 -4.37 16.81
C ILE A 245 -10.64 -5.36 17.54
N LEU A 246 -9.49 -4.88 17.99
CA LEU A 246 -8.56 -5.64 18.81
C LEU A 246 -8.73 -5.21 20.26
N PRO A 247 -9.09 -6.13 21.17
CA PRO A 247 -9.31 -5.80 22.60
C PRO A 247 -8.02 -5.39 23.30
N ASP A 248 -8.15 -4.79 24.48
CA ASP A 248 -7.02 -4.45 25.34
C ASP A 248 -6.15 -5.68 25.59
N GLY A 249 -4.82 -5.51 25.56
CA GLY A 249 -3.85 -6.57 25.80
C GLY A 249 -3.76 -7.64 24.70
N PHE A 250 -4.40 -7.46 23.54
CA PHE A 250 -4.31 -8.37 22.40
C PHE A 250 -2.85 -8.48 21.91
N THR A 251 -2.39 -9.71 21.64
CA THR A 251 -0.98 -9.96 21.26
C THR A 251 -0.88 -10.93 20.08
N ILE A 252 0.00 -10.59 19.14
CA ILE A 252 0.53 -11.42 18.06
C ILE A 252 2.04 -11.30 18.08
#